data_44a966cdb28991c7f8087c50067ebe95
#
_entry.id   44a966cdb28991c7f8087c50067ebe95
#
_cell.length_a   1.000
_cell.length_b   1.000
_cell.length_c   1.000
_cell.angle_alpha   90.00
_cell.angle_beta   90.00
_cell.angle_gamma   90.00
#
_symmetry.space_group_name_H-M   'P 1'
#
loop_
_entity.id
_entity.type
_entity.pdbx_description
1 polymer ?
#
loop_
_entity_poly.entity_id
_entity_poly.type
_entity_poly.pdbx_seq_one_letter_code
_entity_poly.pdbx_strand_id
1 'polypeptide(L)'
;MITALATHLWASTLFLALLLAVVAVARKRLTATARFWLALIGMMKFAVPGSILKPLMKSAPQPIRIPMALLGGGLTSSATPQAPSIWPWIAAGIWACVALAVILRFALTRHRLVAFAVRTALPAEGREVEALSRARRFLGIHRSIDIARSSLQEAPAVLRIFRPLIVLPTHGCDDLSDGELESLLRHECAHVARHDNLIARIESFICALFWFHPLIWIAQRITAIERERACDELVAGSADERDTYLAALTKFCHAAIAPRLPGVSCMATANLKERINHVMNYETLKQHSPSPRRVAFIAVAALLLFTVASAMVGSDRLAVSKDQPYSIRIDATRSGDSITLQGSVRDNKSGNVVAAPAMNFQHGARAKAGTNSDGLEVELEIPPTSSDRIDVNVTIRRDGLVVQTATIAIRPADVAAGQYSGDPISLSLKDADLRDVIGTFGKLTGFDVQVDGAVQGKVTVNWHNVPWDEAFESLLRENGCTYRIERKTIYVTKK
;
A
#
# COMPACT_ATOMS: atom_id res chain seq x y z
N MET A 1 -2.57 -12.15 2.51
CA MET A 1 -2.45 -11.62 1.15
C MET A 1 -3.21 -10.31 0.96
N ILE A 2 -4.51 -10.24 1.25
CA ILE A 2 -5.37 -9.04 1.10
C ILE A 2 -4.83 -7.82 1.84
N THR A 3 -4.37 -8.00 3.07
CA THR A 3 -3.84 -6.91 3.90
C THR A 3 -2.51 -6.34 3.38
N ALA A 4 -1.64 -7.16 2.81
CA ALA A 4 -0.41 -6.69 2.18
C ALA A 4 -0.70 -5.86 0.91
N LEU A 5 -1.71 -6.29 0.13
CA LEU A 5 -2.18 -5.54 -1.02
C LEU A 5 -2.80 -4.20 -0.61
N ALA A 6 -3.67 -4.20 0.41
CA ALA A 6 -4.27 -2.97 0.94
C ALA A 6 -3.22 -1.98 1.46
N THR A 7 -2.23 -2.45 2.23
CA THR A 7 -1.12 -1.62 2.70
C THR A 7 -0.30 -1.06 1.54
N HIS A 8 -0.02 -1.88 0.52
CA HIS A 8 0.68 -1.43 -0.68
C HIS A 8 -0.10 -0.35 -1.43
N LEU A 9 -1.39 -0.55 -1.68
CA LEU A 9 -2.25 0.43 -2.34
C LEU A 9 -2.33 1.73 -1.55
N TRP A 10 -2.54 1.65 -0.24
CA TRP A 10 -2.60 2.81 0.63
C TRP A 10 -1.29 3.62 0.61
N ALA A 11 -0.16 2.95 0.81
CA ALA A 11 1.15 3.58 0.75
C ALA A 11 1.42 4.23 -0.62
N SER A 12 1.10 3.53 -1.72
CA SER A 12 1.28 4.06 -3.08
C SER A 12 0.38 5.27 -3.34
N THR A 13 -0.85 5.25 -2.83
CA THR A 13 -1.81 6.37 -2.90
C THR A 13 -1.26 7.60 -2.19
N LEU A 14 -0.77 7.45 -0.95
CA LEU A 14 -0.20 8.56 -0.18
C LEU A 14 1.03 9.14 -0.86
N PHE A 15 1.93 8.28 -1.35
CA PHE A 15 3.13 8.72 -2.06
C PHE A 15 2.79 9.50 -3.33
N LEU A 16 1.88 8.98 -4.15
CA LEU A 16 1.42 9.67 -5.36
C LEU A 16 0.75 11.00 -5.01
N ALA A 17 -0.16 11.02 -4.03
CA ALA A 17 -0.85 12.24 -3.60
C ALA A 17 0.14 13.30 -3.13
N LEU A 18 1.18 12.93 -2.35
CA LEU A 18 2.24 13.83 -1.92
C LEU A 18 2.99 14.43 -3.11
N LEU A 19 3.41 13.60 -4.07
CA LEU A 19 4.14 14.11 -5.24
C LEU A 19 3.27 15.00 -6.13
N LEU A 20 1.98 14.67 -6.30
CA LEU A 20 1.05 15.53 -7.03
C LEU A 20 0.80 16.86 -6.30
N ALA A 21 0.74 16.86 -4.98
CA ALA A 21 0.67 18.09 -4.18
C ALA A 21 1.93 18.94 -4.37
N VAL A 22 3.13 18.34 -4.38
CA VAL A 22 4.38 19.04 -4.69
C VAL A 22 4.34 19.64 -6.10
N VAL A 23 3.88 18.89 -7.10
CA VAL A 23 3.72 19.38 -8.48
C VAL A 23 2.76 20.59 -8.52
N ALA A 24 1.64 20.53 -7.81
CA ALA A 24 0.66 21.61 -7.78
C ALA A 24 1.19 22.88 -7.09
N VAL A 25 1.79 22.74 -5.90
CA VAL A 25 2.31 23.86 -5.10
C VAL A 25 3.54 24.50 -5.73
N ALA A 26 4.47 23.66 -6.23
CA ALA A 26 5.72 24.12 -6.83
C ALA A 26 5.61 24.41 -8.34
N ARG A 27 4.40 24.48 -8.90
CA ARG A 27 4.17 24.66 -10.34
C ARG A 27 4.93 25.84 -10.95
N LYS A 28 5.08 26.93 -10.22
CA LYS A 28 5.81 28.14 -10.64
C LYS A 28 7.32 28.09 -10.39
N ARG A 29 7.82 27.05 -9.71
CA ARG A 29 9.23 26.89 -9.33
C ARG A 29 9.91 25.69 -9.98
N LEU A 30 9.15 24.82 -10.62
CA LEU A 30 9.64 23.61 -11.26
C LEU A 30 9.42 23.68 -12.78
N THR A 31 10.42 23.25 -13.56
CA THR A 31 10.26 23.04 -15.00
C THR A 31 9.24 21.95 -15.29
N ALA A 32 8.65 21.96 -16.49
CA ALA A 32 7.71 20.93 -16.91
C ALA A 32 8.36 19.54 -16.89
N THR A 33 9.61 19.46 -17.30
CA THR A 33 10.40 18.21 -17.22
C THR A 33 10.50 17.68 -15.80
N ALA A 34 10.69 18.54 -14.79
CA ALA A 34 10.73 18.13 -13.38
C ALA A 34 9.37 17.66 -12.89
N ARG A 35 8.29 18.38 -13.21
CA ARG A 35 6.90 18.02 -12.85
C ARG A 35 6.48 16.71 -13.49
N PHE A 36 6.84 16.49 -14.76
CA PHE A 36 6.62 15.23 -15.47
C PHE A 36 7.25 14.05 -14.72
N TRP A 37 8.53 14.14 -14.35
CA TRP A 37 9.23 13.07 -13.64
C TRP A 37 8.65 12.80 -12.25
N LEU A 38 8.25 13.83 -11.50
CA LEU A 38 7.61 13.67 -10.20
C LEU A 38 6.30 12.88 -10.31
N ALA A 39 5.42 13.27 -11.25
CA ALA A 39 4.15 12.59 -11.45
C ALA A 39 4.35 11.14 -11.92
N LEU A 40 5.28 10.89 -12.86
CA LEU A 40 5.60 9.57 -13.39
C LEU A 40 6.16 8.65 -12.28
N ILE A 41 7.11 9.13 -11.48
CA ILE A 41 7.70 8.37 -10.37
C ILE A 41 6.63 8.02 -9.33
N GLY A 42 5.69 8.95 -9.07
CA GLY A 42 4.53 8.68 -8.21
C GLY A 42 3.67 7.52 -8.74
N MET A 43 3.41 7.47 -10.05
CA MET A 43 2.70 6.36 -10.67
C MET A 43 3.49 5.04 -10.61
N MET A 44 4.81 5.09 -10.81
CA MET A 44 5.68 3.90 -10.77
C MET A 44 5.67 3.19 -9.42
N LYS A 45 5.37 3.89 -8.31
CA LYS A 45 5.24 3.29 -6.97
C LYS A 45 4.20 2.17 -6.91
N PHE A 46 3.13 2.27 -7.69
CA PHE A 46 2.10 1.23 -7.77
C PHE A 46 2.63 -0.06 -8.41
N ALA A 47 3.56 0.03 -9.36
CA ALA A 47 4.19 -1.13 -9.99
C ALA A 47 5.30 -1.77 -9.13
N VAL A 48 5.77 -1.09 -8.06
CA VAL A 48 6.86 -1.55 -7.20
C VAL A 48 6.34 -1.91 -5.81
N PRO A 49 5.89 -3.15 -5.57
CA PRO A 49 5.48 -3.59 -4.25
C PRO A 49 6.69 -3.74 -3.31
N GLY A 50 6.51 -3.39 -2.03
CA GLY A 50 7.57 -3.49 -1.01
C GLY A 50 8.13 -4.90 -0.82
N SER A 51 7.37 -5.92 -1.21
CA SER A 51 7.80 -7.32 -1.16
C SER A 51 9.01 -7.64 -2.05
N ILE A 52 9.22 -6.88 -3.14
CA ILE A 52 10.38 -7.05 -4.04
C ILE A 52 11.69 -6.71 -3.31
N LEU A 53 11.67 -5.78 -2.36
CA LEU A 53 12.86 -5.37 -1.61
C LEU A 53 13.17 -6.24 -0.38
N LYS A 54 12.23 -7.10 0.04
CA LYS A 54 12.44 -7.99 1.20
C LYS A 54 13.68 -8.89 1.11
N PRO A 55 14.04 -9.48 -0.03
CA PRO A 55 15.26 -10.28 -0.16
C PRO A 55 16.53 -9.46 0.07
N LEU A 56 16.58 -8.22 -0.42
CA LEU A 56 17.71 -7.32 -0.23
C LEU A 56 17.85 -6.84 1.23
N MET A 57 16.75 -6.80 1.97
CA MET A 57 16.73 -6.33 3.37
C MET A 57 17.12 -7.41 4.39
N LYS A 58 17.25 -8.66 4.01
CA LYS A 58 17.70 -9.75 4.92
C LYS A 58 19.10 -9.52 5.46
N SER A 59 19.92 -8.73 4.78
CA SER A 59 21.31 -8.41 5.17
C SER A 59 21.46 -7.04 5.84
N ALA A 60 20.39 -6.26 5.97
CA ALA A 60 20.44 -4.94 6.60
C ALA A 60 20.33 -5.06 8.13
N PRO A 61 21.05 -4.21 8.91
CA PRO A 61 20.86 -4.16 10.35
C PRO A 61 19.40 -3.88 10.67
N GLN A 62 18.86 -4.63 11.65
CA GLN A 62 17.45 -4.53 12.04
C GLN A 62 17.14 -3.07 12.43
N PRO A 63 16.14 -2.43 11.81
CA PRO A 63 15.80 -1.06 12.16
C PRO A 63 15.25 -0.98 13.58
N ILE A 64 15.47 0.15 14.23
CA ILE A 64 14.90 0.48 15.54
C ILE A 64 13.38 0.34 15.43
N ARG A 65 12.82 -0.66 16.10
CA ARG A 65 11.39 -0.94 16.12
C ARG A 65 10.68 0.16 16.91
N ILE A 66 9.99 1.04 16.23
CA ILE A 66 9.03 1.95 16.88
C ILE A 66 7.76 1.14 17.09
N PRO A 67 7.33 0.86 18.33
CA PRO A 67 6.12 0.10 18.58
C PRO A 67 4.91 0.91 18.12
N MET A 68 4.18 0.39 17.14
CA MET A 68 2.96 1.00 16.59
C MET A 68 1.72 0.80 17.50
N ALA A 69 1.95 0.44 18.75
CA ALA A 69 0.91 0.38 19.80
C ALA A 69 0.32 1.75 20.18
N LEU A 70 0.86 2.84 19.63
CA LEU A 70 0.45 4.22 19.94
C LEU A 70 -0.70 4.74 19.05
N LEU A 71 -1.15 3.97 18.04
CA LEU A 71 -2.20 4.40 17.11
C LEU A 71 -3.30 3.32 16.96
N GLY A 72 -4.11 3.19 17.98
CA GLY A 72 -5.42 2.56 17.85
C GLY A 72 -5.47 1.08 18.23
N GLY A 73 -6.27 0.77 19.27
CA GLY A 73 -6.64 -0.56 19.69
C GLY A 73 -7.25 -1.37 18.54
N GLY A 74 -6.49 -2.35 18.04
CA GLY A 74 -6.96 -3.29 17.06
C GLY A 74 -7.85 -4.34 17.74
N LEU A 75 -9.13 -4.32 17.44
CA LEU A 75 -10.05 -5.43 17.71
C LEU A 75 -9.46 -6.70 17.07
N THR A 76 -8.87 -7.56 17.88
CA THR A 76 -8.49 -8.91 17.43
C THR A 76 -9.74 -9.75 17.34
N SER A 77 -10.38 -9.76 16.18
CA SER A 77 -11.38 -10.76 15.86
C SER A 77 -10.71 -12.13 15.90
N SER A 78 -11.14 -13.00 16.77
CA SER A 78 -10.82 -14.42 16.77
C SER A 78 -11.31 -15.00 15.44
N ALA A 79 -10.39 -15.20 14.50
CA ALA A 79 -10.70 -15.86 13.26
C ALA A 79 -10.89 -17.34 13.53
N THR A 80 -12.15 -17.78 13.63
CA THR A 80 -12.52 -19.16 13.36
C THR A 80 -11.87 -19.59 12.02
N PRO A 81 -11.36 -20.82 11.87
CA PRO A 81 -10.87 -21.31 10.57
C PRO A 81 -12.05 -21.30 9.59
N GLN A 82 -12.14 -20.23 8.81
CA GLN A 82 -13.10 -20.14 7.73
C GLN A 82 -12.65 -21.05 6.61
N ALA A 83 -13.57 -21.87 6.11
CA ALA A 83 -13.38 -22.59 4.86
C ALA A 83 -12.80 -21.68 3.77
N PRO A 84 -11.95 -22.16 2.86
CA PRO A 84 -11.32 -21.34 1.86
C PRO A 84 -12.40 -20.60 1.03
N SER A 85 -12.52 -19.29 1.27
CA SER A 85 -13.50 -18.46 0.56
C SER A 85 -13.11 -18.35 -0.91
N ILE A 86 -14.05 -18.61 -1.81
CA ILE A 86 -13.86 -18.47 -3.27
C ILE A 86 -13.91 -17.01 -3.72
N TRP A 87 -14.46 -16.11 -2.89
CA TRP A 87 -14.67 -14.69 -3.22
C TRP A 87 -13.39 -13.93 -3.63
N PRO A 88 -12.22 -14.13 -2.99
CA PRO A 88 -10.98 -13.49 -3.43
C PRO A 88 -10.55 -13.89 -4.84
N TRP A 89 -10.81 -15.13 -5.24
CA TRP A 89 -10.49 -15.61 -6.58
C TRP A 89 -11.44 -15.05 -7.63
N ILE A 90 -12.74 -14.94 -7.30
CA ILE A 90 -13.73 -14.28 -8.15
C ILE A 90 -13.36 -12.81 -8.35
N ALA A 91 -13.06 -12.09 -7.27
CA ALA A 91 -12.64 -10.69 -7.34
C ALA A 91 -11.36 -10.50 -8.17
N ALA A 92 -10.37 -11.39 -8.00
CA ALA A 92 -9.14 -11.38 -8.80
C ALA A 92 -9.43 -11.67 -10.28
N GLY A 93 -10.34 -12.60 -10.58
CA GLY A 93 -10.79 -12.91 -11.93
C GLY A 93 -11.46 -11.70 -12.60
N ILE A 94 -12.39 -11.05 -11.93
CA ILE A 94 -13.07 -9.84 -12.43
C ILE A 94 -12.04 -8.74 -12.68
N TRP A 95 -11.14 -8.49 -11.71
CA TRP A 95 -10.08 -7.50 -11.86
C TRP A 95 -9.19 -7.78 -13.09
N ALA A 96 -8.76 -9.04 -13.28
CA ALA A 96 -7.93 -9.43 -14.40
C ALA A 96 -8.66 -9.29 -15.75
N CYS A 97 -9.94 -9.66 -15.81
CA CYS A 97 -10.75 -9.51 -17.02
C CYS A 97 -10.90 -8.03 -17.42
N VAL A 98 -11.20 -7.14 -16.47
CA VAL A 98 -11.33 -5.71 -16.77
C VAL A 98 -9.97 -5.11 -17.16
N ALA A 99 -8.89 -5.44 -16.44
CA ALA A 99 -7.54 -4.98 -16.78
C ALA A 99 -7.15 -5.42 -18.21
N LEU A 100 -7.38 -6.70 -18.55
CA LEU A 100 -7.12 -7.23 -19.89
C LEU A 100 -7.97 -6.51 -20.96
N ALA A 101 -9.25 -6.28 -20.71
CA ALA A 101 -10.12 -5.55 -21.62
C ALA A 101 -9.62 -4.12 -21.88
N VAL A 102 -9.16 -3.41 -20.85
CA VAL A 102 -8.58 -2.07 -20.96
C VAL A 102 -7.25 -2.10 -21.75
N ILE A 103 -6.37 -3.08 -21.48
CA ILE A 103 -5.11 -3.27 -22.22
C ILE A 103 -5.39 -3.52 -23.69
N LEU A 104 -6.31 -4.45 -23.99
CA LEU A 104 -6.69 -4.77 -25.38
C LEU A 104 -7.30 -3.57 -26.07
N ARG A 105 -8.17 -2.82 -25.41
CA ARG A 105 -8.74 -1.57 -25.94
C ARG A 105 -7.63 -0.58 -26.32
N PHE A 106 -6.68 -0.31 -25.44
CA PHE A 106 -5.56 0.60 -25.73
C PHE A 106 -4.68 0.07 -26.87
N ALA A 107 -4.35 -1.21 -26.86
CA ALA A 107 -3.52 -1.84 -27.89
C ALA A 107 -4.21 -1.79 -29.26
N LEU A 108 -5.49 -2.17 -29.34
CA LEU A 108 -6.26 -2.18 -30.59
C LEU A 108 -6.50 -0.76 -31.13
N THR A 109 -6.87 0.19 -30.28
CA THR A 109 -7.06 1.59 -30.68
C THR A 109 -5.77 2.15 -31.27
N ARG A 110 -4.64 1.96 -30.56
CA ARG A 110 -3.34 2.42 -31.03
C ARG A 110 -2.90 1.71 -32.31
N HIS A 111 -3.07 0.39 -32.38
CA HIS A 111 -2.74 -0.37 -33.59
C HIS A 111 -3.53 0.13 -34.81
N ARG A 112 -4.83 0.36 -34.64
CA ARG A 112 -5.70 0.90 -35.71
C ARG A 112 -5.25 2.29 -36.14
N LEU A 113 -4.95 3.20 -35.20
CA LEU A 113 -4.46 4.54 -35.49
C LEU A 113 -3.11 4.51 -36.26
N VAL A 114 -2.15 3.72 -35.78
CA VAL A 114 -0.86 3.59 -36.44
C VAL A 114 -0.99 2.95 -37.83
N ALA A 115 -1.77 1.87 -37.95
CA ALA A 115 -2.00 1.20 -39.22
C ALA A 115 -2.67 2.13 -40.23
N PHE A 116 -3.65 2.90 -39.77
CA PHE A 116 -4.36 3.88 -40.59
C PHE A 116 -3.40 4.99 -41.06
N ALA A 117 -2.67 5.62 -40.14
CA ALA A 117 -1.71 6.67 -40.47
C ALA A 117 -0.60 6.21 -41.45
N VAL A 118 -0.12 4.96 -41.28
CA VAL A 118 0.90 4.39 -42.18
C VAL A 118 0.34 4.08 -43.57
N ARG A 119 -0.91 3.59 -43.64
CA ARG A 119 -1.56 3.29 -44.95
C ARG A 119 -1.88 4.53 -45.78
N THR A 120 -2.12 5.66 -45.10
CA THR A 120 -2.45 6.94 -45.72
C THR A 120 -1.26 7.87 -45.86
N ALA A 121 -0.07 7.40 -45.42
CA ALA A 121 1.17 8.16 -45.47
C ALA A 121 1.66 8.30 -46.92
N LEU A 122 1.96 9.55 -47.29
CA LEU A 122 2.63 9.92 -48.53
C LEU A 122 4.11 10.21 -48.27
N PRO A 123 5.01 9.99 -49.18
CA PRO A 123 6.43 10.39 -49.02
C PRO A 123 6.53 11.87 -48.67
N ALA A 124 7.44 12.21 -47.75
CA ALA A 124 7.81 13.59 -47.49
C ALA A 124 8.69 14.15 -48.60
N GLU A 125 8.59 15.46 -48.82
CA GLU A 125 9.41 16.17 -49.79
C GLU A 125 10.83 16.48 -49.27
N GLY A 126 11.77 16.91 -50.13
CA GLY A 126 13.13 17.20 -49.75
C GLY A 126 13.25 18.23 -48.61
N ARG A 127 12.38 19.26 -48.62
CA ARG A 127 12.32 20.31 -47.61
C ARG A 127 12.08 19.77 -46.19
N GLU A 128 11.12 18.85 -46.01
CA GLU A 128 10.84 18.24 -44.71
C GLU A 128 11.97 17.30 -44.27
N VAL A 129 12.59 16.57 -45.21
CA VAL A 129 13.74 15.70 -44.92
C VAL A 129 14.96 16.49 -44.45
N GLU A 130 15.22 17.63 -45.09
CA GLU A 130 16.31 18.54 -44.68
C GLU A 130 16.02 19.17 -43.30
N ALA A 131 14.83 19.68 -43.09
CA ALA A 131 14.38 20.24 -41.81
C ALA A 131 14.46 19.20 -40.68
N LEU A 132 14.05 17.94 -40.92
CA LEU A 132 14.23 16.84 -39.99
C LEU A 132 15.68 16.56 -39.68
N SER A 133 16.53 16.61 -40.68
CA SER A 133 17.98 16.38 -40.49
C SER A 133 18.63 17.47 -39.62
N ARG A 134 18.21 18.74 -39.78
CA ARG A 134 18.63 19.84 -38.91
C ARG A 134 18.08 19.68 -37.47
N ALA A 135 16.78 19.37 -37.32
CA ALA A 135 16.16 19.14 -36.04
C ALA A 135 16.82 17.98 -35.24
N ARG A 136 17.14 16.87 -35.92
CA ARG A 136 17.86 15.75 -35.31
C ARG A 136 19.26 16.14 -34.83
N ARG A 137 20.01 16.90 -35.63
CA ARG A 137 21.36 17.39 -35.24
C ARG A 137 21.27 18.31 -34.02
N PHE A 138 20.29 19.20 -33.99
CA PHE A 138 20.09 20.11 -32.86
C PHE A 138 19.90 19.35 -31.53
N LEU A 139 19.14 18.26 -31.52
CA LEU A 139 18.87 17.44 -30.34
C LEU A 139 19.86 16.28 -30.10
N GLY A 140 20.91 16.14 -30.97
CA GLY A 140 21.88 15.08 -30.85
C GLY A 140 21.32 13.67 -31.09
N ILE A 141 20.27 13.52 -31.90
CA ILE A 141 19.64 12.22 -32.17
C ILE A 141 20.35 11.49 -33.30
N HIS A 142 21.04 10.38 -32.98
CA HIS A 142 21.80 9.59 -33.96
C HIS A 142 20.94 8.54 -34.67
N ARG A 143 19.86 8.05 -34.03
CA ARG A 143 18.97 7.04 -34.62
C ARG A 143 18.21 7.59 -35.82
N SER A 144 17.86 6.72 -36.78
CA SER A 144 17.04 7.09 -37.93
C SER A 144 15.60 7.39 -37.46
N ILE A 145 15.02 8.41 -38.07
CA ILE A 145 13.63 8.81 -37.92
C ILE A 145 13.07 8.95 -39.33
N ASP A 146 11.97 8.23 -39.60
CA ASP A 146 11.29 8.36 -40.90
C ASP A 146 10.28 9.54 -40.81
N ILE A 147 10.02 10.17 -41.97
CA ILE A 147 9.06 11.25 -42.09
C ILE A 147 8.10 10.99 -43.26
N ALA A 148 6.85 11.30 -43.06
CA ALA A 148 5.80 11.15 -44.06
C ALA A 148 4.75 12.24 -43.92
N ARG A 149 3.94 12.46 -44.96
CA ARG A 149 2.78 13.38 -44.95
C ARG A 149 1.48 12.58 -44.95
N SER A 150 0.42 13.12 -44.35
CA SER A 150 -0.89 12.52 -44.42
C SER A 150 -1.98 13.60 -44.45
N SER A 151 -2.91 13.48 -45.39
CA SER A 151 -4.07 14.39 -45.51
C SER A 151 -5.10 14.18 -44.42
N LEU A 152 -5.02 13.07 -43.69
CA LEU A 152 -5.96 12.71 -42.62
C LEU A 152 -5.45 13.04 -41.24
N GLN A 153 -4.20 13.51 -41.16
CA GLN A 153 -3.59 13.97 -39.91
C GLN A 153 -3.87 15.47 -39.73
N GLU A 154 -4.37 15.84 -38.56
CA GLU A 154 -4.66 17.26 -38.25
C GLU A 154 -3.50 17.96 -37.53
N ALA A 155 -2.61 17.19 -36.90
CA ALA A 155 -1.43 17.69 -36.19
C ALA A 155 -0.22 16.77 -36.42
N PRO A 156 1.02 17.27 -36.37
CA PRO A 156 2.19 16.43 -36.36
C PRO A 156 2.11 15.39 -35.27
N ALA A 157 2.62 14.20 -35.54
CA ALA A 157 2.63 13.13 -34.55
C ALA A 157 3.79 12.17 -34.76
N VAL A 158 4.39 11.72 -33.66
CA VAL A 158 5.40 10.65 -33.65
C VAL A 158 4.71 9.31 -33.42
N LEU A 159 4.86 8.42 -34.38
CA LEU A 159 4.35 7.05 -34.31
C LEU A 159 5.50 6.07 -34.06
N ARG A 160 5.18 4.86 -33.58
CA ARG A 160 6.08 3.74 -33.31
C ARG A 160 7.11 4.04 -32.21
N ILE A 161 7.81 3.01 -31.73
CA ILE A 161 8.83 3.13 -30.67
C ILE A 161 10.23 2.86 -31.22
N PHE A 162 10.41 1.71 -31.89
CA PHE A 162 11.73 1.27 -32.32
C PHE A 162 12.20 1.93 -33.63
N ARG A 163 11.28 2.17 -34.55
CA ARG A 163 11.50 2.93 -35.81
C ARG A 163 10.52 4.10 -35.82
N PRO A 164 10.88 5.24 -35.21
CA PRO A 164 9.97 6.38 -35.13
C PRO A 164 9.62 6.87 -36.52
N LEU A 165 8.35 7.17 -36.70
CA LEU A 165 7.83 7.80 -37.92
C LEU A 165 7.14 9.10 -37.50
N ILE A 166 7.62 10.22 -37.98
CA ILE A 166 6.94 11.51 -37.86
C ILE A 166 5.98 11.63 -39.02
N VAL A 167 4.71 11.86 -38.72
CA VAL A 167 3.68 12.11 -39.73
C VAL A 167 3.26 13.58 -39.63
N LEU A 168 3.44 14.31 -40.71
CA LEU A 168 3.03 15.71 -40.86
C LEU A 168 1.67 15.79 -41.57
N PRO A 169 0.82 16.75 -41.23
CA PRO A 169 -0.36 17.06 -42.03
C PRO A 169 0.03 17.64 -43.37
N THR A 170 -0.70 17.29 -44.44
CA THR A 170 -0.50 17.89 -45.77
C THR A 170 -0.86 19.38 -45.78
N HIS A 171 -1.84 19.78 -44.97
CA HIS A 171 -2.27 21.18 -44.88
C HIS A 171 -1.69 21.83 -43.62
N GLY A 172 -1.23 23.08 -43.75
CA GLY A 172 -0.69 23.85 -42.63
C GLY A 172 0.84 23.81 -42.49
N CYS A 173 1.54 22.86 -43.13
CA CYS A 173 3.01 22.87 -43.18
C CYS A 173 3.57 23.67 -44.36
N ASP A 174 2.78 23.85 -45.44
CA ASP A 174 3.21 24.55 -46.64
C ASP A 174 3.38 26.06 -46.40
N ASP A 175 2.63 26.65 -45.45
CA ASP A 175 2.69 28.08 -45.09
C ASP A 175 3.78 28.41 -44.06
N LEU A 176 4.51 27.39 -43.57
CA LEU A 176 5.62 27.57 -42.64
C LEU A 176 6.91 27.97 -43.38
N SER A 177 7.68 28.88 -42.83
CA SER A 177 9.07 29.09 -43.25
C SER A 177 9.92 27.87 -42.89
N ASP A 178 11.12 27.77 -43.46
CA ASP A 178 12.04 26.65 -43.16
C ASP A 178 12.44 26.59 -41.68
N GLY A 179 12.62 27.76 -41.05
CA GLY A 179 12.88 27.84 -39.62
C GLY A 179 11.70 27.41 -38.75
N GLU A 180 10.48 27.80 -39.14
CA GLU A 180 9.26 27.43 -38.45
C GLU A 180 8.99 25.90 -38.57
N LEU A 181 9.18 25.33 -39.76
CA LEU A 181 9.08 23.90 -40.01
C LEU A 181 10.09 23.11 -39.17
N GLU A 182 11.33 23.61 -39.17
CA GLU A 182 12.40 22.99 -38.37
C GLU A 182 12.08 23.04 -36.87
N SER A 183 11.57 24.19 -36.36
CA SER A 183 11.19 24.32 -34.95
C SER A 183 10.07 23.36 -34.56
N LEU A 184 9.07 23.16 -35.43
CA LEU A 184 8.02 22.18 -35.26
C LEU A 184 8.56 20.75 -35.23
N LEU A 185 9.48 20.42 -36.17
CA LEU A 185 10.15 19.12 -36.20
C LEU A 185 11.10 18.89 -35.02
N ARG A 186 11.70 19.94 -34.45
CA ARG A 186 12.45 19.84 -33.17
C ARG A 186 11.53 19.39 -32.04
N HIS A 187 10.28 19.89 -31.97
CA HIS A 187 9.30 19.43 -30.99
C HIS A 187 8.98 17.93 -31.16
N GLU A 188 8.70 17.48 -32.36
CA GLU A 188 8.46 16.05 -32.63
C GLU A 188 9.69 15.18 -32.34
N CYS A 189 10.88 15.67 -32.68
CA CYS A 189 12.13 15.00 -32.34
C CYS A 189 12.37 14.96 -30.83
N ALA A 190 11.92 15.95 -30.05
CA ALA A 190 11.99 15.93 -28.59
C ALA A 190 11.23 14.75 -28.00
N HIS A 191 10.04 14.43 -28.49
CA HIS A 191 9.30 13.22 -28.11
C HIS A 191 10.08 11.94 -28.36
N VAL A 192 10.81 11.90 -29.49
CA VAL A 192 11.68 10.77 -29.83
C VAL A 192 12.89 10.67 -28.90
N ALA A 193 13.55 11.79 -28.61
CA ALA A 193 14.71 11.85 -27.71
C ALA A 193 14.35 11.44 -26.28
N ARG A 194 13.16 11.81 -25.80
CA ARG A 194 12.62 11.51 -24.47
C ARG A 194 12.01 10.12 -24.36
N HIS A 195 11.87 9.38 -25.45
CA HIS A 195 11.17 8.09 -25.51
C HIS A 195 9.69 8.17 -25.04
N ASP A 196 9.02 9.28 -25.29
CA ASP A 196 7.68 9.57 -24.79
C ASP A 196 6.66 8.50 -25.19
N ASN A 197 6.78 7.91 -26.40
CA ASN A 197 5.90 6.82 -26.84
C ASN A 197 6.04 5.54 -26.02
N LEU A 198 7.23 5.23 -25.50
CA LEU A 198 7.45 4.09 -24.60
C LEU A 198 6.88 4.39 -23.23
N ILE A 199 7.16 5.57 -22.70
CA ILE A 199 6.65 5.99 -21.38
C ILE A 199 5.12 5.99 -21.38
N ALA A 200 4.48 6.52 -22.43
CA ALA A 200 3.02 6.51 -22.55
C ALA A 200 2.42 5.09 -22.56
N ARG A 201 3.14 4.08 -23.07
CA ARG A 201 2.71 2.69 -22.97
C ARG A 201 2.80 2.13 -21.56
N ILE A 202 3.90 2.45 -20.86
CA ILE A 202 4.06 2.06 -19.46
C ILE A 202 2.96 2.69 -18.60
N GLU A 203 2.69 3.99 -18.78
CA GLU A 203 1.59 4.69 -18.13
C GLU A 203 0.24 4.03 -18.41
N SER A 204 -0.06 3.71 -19.68
CA SER A 204 -1.30 3.04 -20.07
C SER A 204 -1.45 1.66 -19.43
N PHE A 205 -0.34 0.93 -19.31
CA PHE A 205 -0.33 -0.37 -18.63
C PHE A 205 -0.61 -0.23 -17.12
N ILE A 206 0.00 0.75 -16.45
CA ILE A 206 -0.29 1.05 -15.03
C ILE A 206 -1.75 1.45 -14.87
N CYS A 207 -2.30 2.32 -15.74
CA CYS A 207 -3.70 2.70 -15.72
C CYS A 207 -4.63 1.50 -15.89
N ALA A 208 -4.27 0.54 -16.72
CA ALA A 208 -5.07 -0.67 -16.93
C ALA A 208 -5.04 -1.60 -15.72
N LEU A 209 -3.88 -1.78 -15.07
CA LEU A 209 -3.78 -2.60 -13.85
C LEU A 209 -4.54 -1.98 -12.68
N PHE A 210 -4.51 -0.67 -12.55
CA PHE A 210 -5.15 0.09 -11.47
C PHE A 210 -6.32 0.92 -11.99
N TRP A 211 -7.11 0.33 -12.92
CA TRP A 211 -8.22 0.97 -13.60
C TRP A 211 -9.25 1.60 -12.65
N PHE A 212 -9.41 1.06 -11.47
CA PHE A 212 -10.32 1.51 -10.42
C PHE A 212 -9.78 2.69 -9.58
N HIS A 213 -8.51 3.10 -9.77
CA HIS A 213 -7.85 4.08 -8.90
C HIS A 213 -7.85 5.49 -9.52
N PRO A 214 -8.65 6.45 -9.01
CA PRO A 214 -8.84 7.75 -9.67
C PRO A 214 -7.55 8.61 -9.75
N LEU A 215 -6.69 8.57 -8.72
CA LEU A 215 -5.45 9.37 -8.72
C LEU A 215 -4.47 8.94 -9.83
N ILE A 216 -4.50 7.70 -10.28
CA ILE A 216 -3.65 7.23 -11.38
C ILE A 216 -4.07 7.87 -12.70
N TRP A 217 -5.38 8.01 -12.94
CA TRP A 217 -5.90 8.70 -14.13
C TRP A 217 -5.62 10.21 -14.09
N ILE A 218 -5.69 10.82 -12.91
CA ILE A 218 -5.30 12.23 -12.72
C ILE A 218 -3.81 12.40 -12.99
N ALA A 219 -2.96 11.53 -12.45
CA ALA A 219 -1.51 11.56 -12.67
C ALA A 219 -1.18 11.38 -14.17
N GLN A 220 -1.81 10.43 -14.84
CA GLN A 220 -1.64 10.19 -16.28
C GLN A 220 -2.04 11.42 -17.12
N ARG A 221 -3.09 12.14 -16.73
CA ARG A 221 -3.47 13.39 -17.39
C ARG A 221 -2.44 14.50 -17.15
N ILE A 222 -1.91 14.60 -15.94
CA ILE A 222 -0.85 15.56 -15.60
C ILE A 222 0.43 15.23 -16.38
N THR A 223 0.87 13.96 -16.40
CA THR A 223 2.05 13.55 -17.17
C THR A 223 1.89 13.84 -18.65
N ALA A 224 0.70 13.63 -19.23
CA ALA A 224 0.43 13.96 -20.62
C ALA A 224 0.61 15.47 -20.91
N ILE A 225 0.07 16.34 -20.05
CA ILE A 225 0.19 17.79 -20.18
C ILE A 225 1.66 18.25 -20.01
N GLU A 226 2.32 17.75 -18.95
CA GLU A 226 3.70 18.17 -18.66
C GLU A 226 4.72 17.58 -19.67
N ARG A 227 4.36 16.49 -20.36
CA ARG A 227 5.13 15.93 -21.49
C ARG A 227 5.20 16.91 -22.64
N GLU A 228 4.08 17.47 -23.07
CA GLU A 228 4.02 18.47 -24.13
C GLU A 228 4.83 19.70 -23.76
N ARG A 229 4.63 20.24 -22.54
CA ARG A 229 5.39 21.37 -22.03
C ARG A 229 6.89 21.11 -21.95
N ALA A 230 7.29 19.91 -21.59
CA ALA A 230 8.69 19.52 -21.52
C ALA A 230 9.35 19.40 -22.91
N CYS A 231 8.60 19.06 -23.93
CA CYS A 231 9.06 19.13 -25.32
C CYS A 231 9.17 20.60 -25.78
N ASP A 232 8.20 21.45 -25.42
CA ASP A 232 8.27 22.89 -25.68
C ASP A 232 9.51 23.55 -25.02
N GLU A 233 9.86 23.15 -23.79
CA GLU A 233 11.08 23.63 -23.09
C GLU A 233 12.38 23.28 -23.82
N LEU A 234 12.42 22.17 -24.51
CA LEU A 234 13.61 21.73 -25.28
C LEU A 234 13.79 22.53 -26.58
N VAL A 235 12.70 23.04 -27.15
CA VAL A 235 12.74 23.82 -28.40
C VAL A 235 12.97 25.30 -28.11
N ALA A 236 12.43 25.82 -27.02
CA ALA A 236 12.54 27.24 -26.64
C ALA A 236 13.89 27.56 -25.95
N GLY A 237 15.01 27.20 -26.60
CA GLY A 237 16.35 27.32 -26.02
C GLY A 237 16.87 28.75 -25.91
N SER A 238 16.73 29.54 -26.98
CA SER A 238 17.08 30.97 -27.05
C SER A 238 15.85 31.82 -27.36
N ALA A 239 16.00 33.15 -27.31
CA ALA A 239 14.90 34.07 -27.61
C ALA A 239 14.44 33.91 -29.07
N ASP A 240 15.36 33.88 -30.02
CA ASP A 240 15.05 33.75 -31.44
C ASP A 240 14.42 32.40 -31.79
N GLU A 241 14.89 31.30 -31.17
CA GLU A 241 14.30 29.98 -31.34
C GLU A 241 12.89 29.92 -30.78
N ARG A 242 12.64 30.55 -29.62
CA ARG A 242 11.34 30.67 -28.99
C ARG A 242 10.35 31.43 -29.86
N ASP A 243 10.76 32.59 -30.40
CA ASP A 243 9.90 33.44 -31.23
C ASP A 243 9.54 32.74 -32.54
N THR A 244 10.50 32.07 -33.18
CA THR A 244 10.28 31.22 -34.35
C THR A 244 9.30 30.08 -34.05
N TYR A 245 9.46 29.41 -32.90
CA TYR A 245 8.58 28.33 -32.50
C TYR A 245 7.15 28.81 -32.16
N LEU A 246 7.02 29.96 -31.51
CA LEU A 246 5.71 30.57 -31.23
C LEU A 246 4.99 30.98 -32.52
N ALA A 247 5.71 31.50 -33.51
CA ALA A 247 5.17 31.81 -34.83
C ALA A 247 4.65 30.54 -35.52
N ALA A 248 5.45 29.44 -35.51
CA ALA A 248 5.05 28.15 -36.06
C ALA A 248 3.79 27.61 -35.38
N LEU A 249 3.76 27.59 -34.05
CA LEU A 249 2.59 27.15 -33.26
C LEU A 249 1.35 27.97 -33.59
N THR A 250 1.47 29.29 -33.70
CA THR A 250 0.34 30.18 -33.97
C THR A 250 -0.23 29.94 -35.36
N LYS A 251 0.63 29.88 -36.40
CA LYS A 251 0.21 29.58 -37.79
C LYS A 251 -0.45 28.22 -37.89
N PHE A 252 0.16 27.21 -37.28
CA PHE A 252 -0.38 25.84 -37.28
C PHE A 252 -1.77 25.78 -36.65
N CYS A 253 -2.01 26.55 -35.61
CA CYS A 253 -3.33 26.59 -34.95
C CYS A 253 -4.37 27.35 -35.74
N HIS A 254 -3.98 28.42 -36.43
CA HIS A 254 -4.90 29.09 -37.34
C HIS A 254 -5.38 28.15 -38.47
N ALA A 255 -4.49 27.33 -38.99
CA ALA A 255 -4.82 26.31 -39.98
C ALA A 255 -5.75 25.20 -39.44
N ALA A 256 -5.59 24.83 -38.15
CA ALA A 256 -6.44 23.82 -37.48
C ALA A 256 -7.83 24.35 -37.06
N ILE A 257 -7.99 25.68 -36.87
CA ILE A 257 -9.22 26.34 -36.46
C ILE A 257 -10.10 26.74 -37.67
N ALA A 258 -9.61 26.67 -38.91
CA ALA A 258 -10.40 26.92 -40.09
C ALA A 258 -11.68 26.07 -40.05
N PRO A 259 -12.87 26.63 -40.40
CA PRO A 259 -14.17 26.10 -40.01
C PRO A 259 -14.42 24.68 -40.56
N ARG A 260 -14.24 23.72 -39.67
CA ARG A 260 -14.61 22.31 -39.84
C ARG A 260 -15.71 21.98 -38.85
N LEU A 261 -16.88 21.63 -39.37
CA LEU A 261 -18.08 21.08 -38.73
C LEU A 261 -18.41 21.50 -37.28
N PRO A 262 -19.61 22.04 -37.03
CA PRO A 262 -20.10 22.39 -35.70
C PRO A 262 -20.23 21.10 -34.86
N GLY A 263 -19.48 21.02 -33.78
CA GLY A 263 -19.53 19.91 -32.81
C GLY A 263 -18.19 19.30 -32.40
N VAL A 264 -17.07 19.61 -33.09
CA VAL A 264 -15.75 19.18 -32.67
C VAL A 264 -15.18 20.22 -31.70
N SER A 265 -15.30 19.90 -30.43
CA SER A 265 -14.90 20.76 -29.32
C SER A 265 -13.39 21.00 -29.27
N CYS A 266 -13.07 22.22 -29.17
CA CYS A 266 -11.89 23.01 -28.89
C CYS A 266 -10.93 22.52 -27.77
N MET A 267 -10.77 21.23 -27.50
CA MET A 267 -9.75 20.75 -26.54
C MET A 267 -8.33 21.04 -27.02
N ALA A 268 -8.08 21.03 -28.32
CA ALA A 268 -6.77 21.38 -28.89
C ALA A 268 -6.42 22.85 -28.65
N THR A 269 -7.40 23.77 -28.71
CA THR A 269 -7.17 25.22 -28.56
C THR A 269 -6.95 25.64 -27.08
N ALA A 270 -7.59 24.98 -26.10
CA ALA A 270 -7.38 25.28 -24.68
C ALA A 270 -5.96 24.89 -24.23
N ASN A 271 -5.50 23.72 -24.66
CA ASN A 271 -4.12 23.27 -24.39
C ASN A 271 -3.08 24.16 -25.07
N LEU A 272 -3.40 24.70 -26.24
CA LEU A 272 -2.49 25.57 -26.97
C LEU A 272 -2.24 26.90 -26.29
N LYS A 273 -3.27 27.59 -25.83
CA LYS A 273 -3.12 28.84 -25.07
C LYS A 273 -2.21 28.63 -23.86
N GLU A 274 -2.35 27.50 -23.16
CA GLU A 274 -1.50 27.16 -22.04
C GLU A 274 -0.06 26.85 -22.46
N ARG A 275 0.17 26.21 -23.64
CA ARG A 275 1.50 25.95 -24.19
C ARG A 275 2.19 27.26 -24.56
N ILE A 276 1.52 28.15 -25.29
CA ILE A 276 2.05 29.47 -25.66
C ILE A 276 2.46 30.24 -24.40
N ASN A 277 1.56 30.33 -23.40
CA ASN A 277 1.87 31.00 -22.14
C ASN A 277 3.06 30.36 -21.41
N HIS A 278 3.19 29.02 -21.48
CA HIS A 278 4.30 28.31 -20.87
C HIS A 278 5.63 28.65 -21.55
N VAL A 279 5.66 28.62 -22.88
CA VAL A 279 6.86 28.94 -23.70
C VAL A 279 7.29 30.40 -23.45
N MET A 280 6.35 31.34 -23.41
CA MET A 280 6.65 32.76 -23.16
C MET A 280 7.29 32.99 -21.77
N ASN A 281 6.88 32.23 -20.75
CA ASN A 281 7.36 32.41 -19.38
C ASN A 281 8.53 31.46 -19.02
N TYR A 282 9.00 30.63 -19.94
CA TYR A 282 9.96 29.57 -19.65
C TYR A 282 11.33 30.08 -19.20
N GLU A 283 11.84 31.18 -19.79
CA GLU A 283 13.13 31.76 -19.44
C GLU A 283 13.20 32.15 -17.93
N THR A 284 12.15 32.76 -17.44
CA THR A 284 12.03 33.13 -16.01
C THR A 284 12.00 31.89 -15.10
N LEU A 285 11.32 30.84 -15.54
CA LEU A 285 11.27 29.56 -14.82
C LEU A 285 12.61 28.85 -14.79
N LYS A 286 13.35 28.84 -15.90
CA LYS A 286 14.64 28.16 -16.03
C LYS A 286 15.69 28.73 -15.08
N GLN A 287 15.74 30.05 -14.92
CA GLN A 287 16.70 30.72 -14.04
C GLN A 287 16.52 30.35 -12.55
N HIS A 288 15.30 30.09 -12.13
CA HIS A 288 14.96 29.86 -10.71
C HIS A 288 14.66 28.39 -10.36
N SER A 289 14.69 27.49 -11.36
CA SER A 289 14.32 26.10 -11.17
C SER A 289 15.52 25.21 -10.86
N PRO A 290 15.41 24.25 -9.93
CA PRO A 290 16.42 23.23 -9.76
C PRO A 290 16.52 22.37 -11.02
N SER A 291 17.72 21.84 -11.32
CA SER A 291 17.87 21.01 -12.51
C SER A 291 16.93 19.79 -12.46
N PRO A 292 16.28 19.44 -13.57
CA PRO A 292 15.32 18.33 -13.60
C PRO A 292 15.97 16.98 -13.23
N ARG A 293 17.28 16.82 -13.49
CA ARG A 293 18.03 15.64 -13.06
C ARG A 293 18.11 15.52 -11.54
N ARG A 294 18.35 16.62 -10.81
CA ARG A 294 18.37 16.65 -9.34
C ARG A 294 16.99 16.31 -8.78
N VAL A 295 15.94 16.89 -9.36
CA VAL A 295 14.55 16.61 -8.94
C VAL A 295 14.20 15.14 -9.16
N ALA A 296 14.54 14.57 -10.32
CA ALA A 296 14.32 13.15 -10.62
C ALA A 296 15.10 12.25 -9.64
N PHE A 297 16.36 12.56 -9.36
CA PHE A 297 17.17 11.81 -8.39
C PHE A 297 16.55 11.82 -6.99
N ILE A 298 16.14 12.99 -6.49
CA ILE A 298 15.48 13.12 -5.18
C ILE A 298 14.18 12.31 -5.15
N ALA A 299 13.39 12.36 -6.24
CA ALA A 299 12.13 11.62 -6.32
C ALA A 299 12.35 10.09 -6.36
N VAL A 300 13.38 9.62 -7.06
CA VAL A 300 13.76 8.19 -7.05
C VAL A 300 14.26 7.76 -5.68
N ALA A 301 15.10 8.57 -5.03
CA ALA A 301 15.54 8.31 -3.67
C ALA A 301 14.36 8.25 -2.68
N ALA A 302 13.42 9.20 -2.80
CA ALA A 302 12.18 9.20 -2.01
C ALA A 302 11.31 7.96 -2.30
N LEU A 303 11.21 7.53 -3.57
CA LEU A 303 10.52 6.29 -3.94
C LEU A 303 11.13 5.07 -3.25
N LEU A 304 12.45 4.94 -3.28
CA LEU A 304 13.16 3.84 -2.64
C LEU A 304 12.99 3.87 -1.12
N LEU A 305 13.21 5.02 -0.47
CA LEU A 305 13.03 5.20 0.96
C LEU A 305 11.59 4.91 1.39
N PHE A 306 10.61 5.42 0.67
CA PHE A 306 9.20 5.19 0.98
C PHE A 306 8.79 3.73 0.76
N THR A 307 9.38 3.07 -0.24
CA THR A 307 9.13 1.64 -0.50
C THR A 307 9.73 0.78 0.62
N VAL A 308 10.95 1.11 1.08
CA VAL A 308 11.58 0.48 2.23
C VAL A 308 10.75 0.71 3.49
N ALA A 309 10.37 1.95 3.80
CA ALA A 309 9.54 2.27 4.96
C ALA A 309 8.19 1.52 4.94
N SER A 310 7.52 1.46 3.79
CA SER A 310 6.26 0.73 3.66
C SER A 310 6.42 -0.80 3.79
N ALA A 311 7.58 -1.35 3.41
CA ALA A 311 7.90 -2.76 3.62
C ALA A 311 8.15 -3.07 5.10
N MET A 312 8.70 -2.11 5.87
CA MET A 312 8.92 -2.23 7.31
C MET A 312 7.61 -2.18 8.10
N VAL A 313 6.71 -1.23 7.79
CA VAL A 313 5.39 -1.10 8.44
C VAL A 313 4.51 -2.33 8.21
N GLY A 314 4.66 -3.03 7.08
CA GLY A 314 3.91 -4.26 6.78
C GLY A 314 4.42 -5.52 7.50
N SER A 315 5.53 -5.45 8.24
CA SER A 315 6.14 -6.63 8.91
C SER A 315 5.74 -6.80 10.38
N ASP A 316 5.04 -5.85 10.99
CA ASP A 316 4.64 -5.89 12.41
C ASP A 316 3.34 -6.68 12.68
N ARG A 317 2.89 -7.51 11.77
CA ARG A 317 2.06 -8.64 12.17
C ARG A 317 3.00 -9.67 12.73
N LEU A 318 2.79 -10.03 14.02
CA LEU A 318 3.34 -11.21 14.65
C LEU A 318 3.61 -12.23 13.54
N ALA A 319 4.87 -12.28 13.08
CA ALA A 319 5.31 -13.38 12.26
C ALA A 319 5.27 -14.59 13.18
N VAL A 320 4.11 -15.20 13.29
CA VAL A 320 4.07 -16.61 13.59
C VAL A 320 4.87 -17.23 12.45
N SER A 321 6.13 -17.48 12.74
CA SER A 321 7.00 -18.24 11.85
C SER A 321 6.20 -19.49 11.52
N LYS A 322 5.91 -19.75 10.25
CA LYS A 322 5.22 -20.96 9.81
C LYS A 322 5.95 -22.24 10.25
N ASP A 323 7.18 -22.08 10.71
CA ASP A 323 8.06 -23.15 11.18
C ASP A 323 8.05 -23.29 12.72
N GLN A 324 7.30 -22.46 13.47
CA GLN A 324 7.19 -22.66 14.91
C GLN A 324 6.09 -23.69 15.22
N PRO A 325 6.40 -24.71 16.02
CA PRO A 325 5.45 -25.78 16.32
C PRO A 325 4.25 -25.32 17.15
N TYR A 326 4.41 -24.21 17.91
CA TYR A 326 3.37 -23.68 18.79
C TYR A 326 3.09 -22.21 18.56
N SER A 327 1.81 -21.82 18.68
CA SER A 327 1.38 -20.42 18.79
C SER A 327 1.08 -20.09 20.26
N ILE A 328 1.57 -18.93 20.71
CA ILE A 328 1.48 -18.50 22.10
C ILE A 328 0.64 -17.22 22.14
N ARG A 329 -0.38 -17.19 22.97
CA ARG A 329 -1.17 -16.00 23.29
C ARG A 329 -1.09 -15.78 24.81
N ILE A 330 -0.85 -14.54 25.21
CA ILE A 330 -0.85 -14.12 26.61
C ILE A 330 -1.70 -12.86 26.71
N ASP A 331 -2.71 -12.90 27.55
CA ASP A 331 -3.53 -11.78 27.92
C ASP A 331 -3.15 -11.35 29.36
N ALA A 332 -3.11 -10.04 29.62
CA ALA A 332 -2.79 -9.50 30.93
C ALA A 332 -3.82 -8.50 31.37
N THR A 333 -4.25 -8.61 32.62
CA THR A 333 -5.12 -7.65 33.28
C THR A 333 -4.45 -7.11 34.54
N ARG A 334 -4.69 -5.82 34.84
CA ARG A 334 -4.14 -5.17 36.02
C ARG A 334 -5.28 -4.73 36.94
N SER A 335 -5.17 -5.06 38.21
CA SER A 335 -6.07 -4.59 39.26
C SER A 335 -5.23 -4.00 40.41
N GLY A 336 -5.11 -2.68 40.45
CA GLY A 336 -4.20 -1.99 41.36
C GLY A 336 -2.73 -2.38 41.13
N ASP A 337 -2.04 -2.91 42.14
CA ASP A 337 -0.66 -3.41 42.07
C ASP A 337 -0.55 -4.87 41.60
N SER A 338 -1.69 -5.58 41.47
CA SER A 338 -1.71 -6.98 41.06
C SER A 338 -1.93 -7.11 39.55
N ILE A 339 -1.15 -7.99 38.93
CA ILE A 339 -1.24 -8.28 37.49
C ILE A 339 -1.51 -9.76 37.30
N THR A 340 -2.59 -10.06 36.60
CA THR A 340 -2.97 -11.43 36.24
C THR A 340 -2.62 -11.69 34.79
N LEU A 341 -1.84 -12.73 34.52
CA LEU A 341 -1.56 -13.23 33.18
C LEU A 341 -2.33 -14.51 32.93
N GLN A 342 -2.93 -14.59 31.75
CA GLN A 342 -3.56 -15.80 31.23
C GLN A 342 -2.93 -16.13 29.87
N GLY A 343 -2.25 -17.28 29.78
CA GLY A 343 -1.61 -17.75 28.58
C GLY A 343 -2.39 -18.90 27.92
N SER A 344 -2.31 -19.00 26.62
CA SER A 344 -2.69 -20.20 25.89
C SER A 344 -1.63 -20.57 24.88
N VAL A 345 -1.19 -21.81 24.89
CA VAL A 345 -0.27 -22.40 23.94
C VAL A 345 -1.01 -23.39 23.07
N ARG A 346 -1.01 -23.18 21.77
CA ARG A 346 -1.72 -24.00 20.80
C ARG A 346 -0.73 -24.68 19.87
N ASP A 347 -0.89 -25.95 19.63
CA ASP A 347 -0.14 -26.69 18.63
C ASP A 347 -0.61 -26.26 17.22
N ASN A 348 0.32 -25.80 16.40
CA ASN A 348 0.02 -25.29 15.06
C ASN A 348 -0.33 -26.40 14.06
N LYS A 349 -0.05 -27.66 14.36
CA LYS A 349 -0.41 -28.80 13.51
C LYS A 349 -1.83 -29.29 13.80
N SER A 350 -2.17 -29.46 15.08
CA SER A 350 -3.47 -30.00 15.48
C SER A 350 -4.52 -28.90 15.72
N GLY A 351 -4.11 -27.65 15.93
CA GLY A 351 -4.97 -26.52 16.28
C GLY A 351 -5.49 -26.55 17.72
N ASN A 352 -5.13 -27.56 18.53
CA ASN A 352 -5.58 -27.72 19.90
C ASN A 352 -4.76 -26.89 20.88
N VAL A 353 -5.42 -26.43 21.97
CA VAL A 353 -4.71 -25.83 23.10
C VAL A 353 -4.03 -26.96 23.88
N VAL A 354 -2.71 -26.90 23.96
CA VAL A 354 -1.88 -27.93 24.62
C VAL A 354 -1.41 -27.50 26.00
N ALA A 355 -1.44 -26.20 26.30
CA ALA A 355 -1.14 -25.69 27.62
C ALA A 355 -1.82 -24.29 27.83
N ALA A 356 -2.24 -24.02 29.07
CA ALA A 356 -2.87 -22.74 29.44
C ALA A 356 -2.26 -22.25 30.77
N PRO A 357 -1.01 -21.74 30.76
CA PRO A 357 -0.40 -21.21 31.98
C PRO A 357 -1.07 -19.92 32.41
N ALA A 358 -1.31 -19.79 33.73
CA ALA A 358 -1.82 -18.58 34.34
C ALA A 358 -1.00 -18.22 35.58
N MET A 359 -0.82 -16.92 35.83
CA MET A 359 -0.12 -16.44 37.02
C MET A 359 -0.65 -15.08 37.47
N ASN A 360 -0.55 -14.82 38.77
CA ASN A 360 -0.77 -13.52 39.37
C ASN A 360 0.49 -13.07 40.13
N PHE A 361 0.87 -11.80 39.94
CA PHE A 361 2.09 -11.23 40.57
C PHE A 361 1.89 -9.72 40.78
N GLN A 362 2.72 -9.16 41.68
CA GLN A 362 2.72 -7.71 41.91
C GLN A 362 3.55 -6.99 40.83
N HIS A 363 3.08 -5.82 40.45
CA HIS A 363 3.81 -4.97 39.52
C HIS A 363 5.24 -4.70 39.99
N GLY A 364 6.21 -4.88 39.11
CA GLY A 364 7.62 -4.71 39.40
C GLY A 364 8.31 -5.95 40.01
N ALA A 365 7.56 -6.96 40.45
CA ALA A 365 8.12 -8.18 41.00
C ALA A 365 8.57 -9.15 39.89
N ARG A 366 9.64 -9.90 40.17
CA ARG A 366 9.99 -11.08 39.36
C ARG A 366 8.98 -12.20 39.60
N ALA A 367 8.49 -12.78 38.55
CA ALA A 367 7.57 -13.90 38.64
C ALA A 367 7.95 -15.02 37.69
N LYS A 368 7.64 -16.27 38.06
CA LYS A 368 7.88 -17.46 37.26
C LYS A 368 6.74 -18.43 37.48
N ALA A 369 6.16 -18.94 36.37
CA ALA A 369 5.18 -19.99 36.40
C ALA A 369 5.47 -21.03 35.31
N GLY A 370 5.09 -22.27 35.55
CA GLY A 370 5.23 -23.34 34.58
C GLY A 370 4.02 -24.25 34.60
N THR A 371 3.70 -24.82 33.46
CA THR A 371 2.71 -25.90 33.35
C THR A 371 3.34 -27.07 32.58
N ASN A 372 3.06 -28.28 32.99
CA ASN A 372 3.53 -29.49 32.35
C ASN A 372 2.32 -30.35 31.97
N SER A 373 2.19 -30.68 30.69
CA SER A 373 1.12 -31.54 30.16
C SER A 373 1.66 -32.41 29.05
N ASP A 374 1.54 -33.71 29.17
CA ASP A 374 1.90 -34.68 28.13
C ASP A 374 3.35 -34.52 27.58
N GLY A 375 4.35 -34.34 28.48
CA GLY A 375 5.74 -34.12 28.10
C GLY A 375 6.05 -32.75 27.54
N LEU A 376 5.06 -31.85 27.48
CA LEU A 376 5.23 -30.44 27.11
C LEU A 376 5.28 -29.57 28.37
N GLU A 377 6.41 -28.95 28.61
CA GLU A 377 6.64 -28.00 29.68
C GLU A 377 6.64 -26.57 29.12
N VAL A 378 5.74 -25.72 29.61
CA VAL A 378 5.69 -24.29 29.27
C VAL A 378 6.07 -23.47 30.48
N GLU A 379 7.11 -22.69 30.37
CA GLU A 379 7.64 -21.84 31.41
C GLU A 379 7.47 -20.37 31.03
N LEU A 380 6.85 -19.58 31.90
CA LEU A 380 6.73 -18.13 31.80
C LEU A 380 7.66 -17.50 32.84
N GLU A 381 8.51 -16.60 32.41
CA GLU A 381 9.38 -15.83 33.29
C GLU A 381 9.23 -14.33 33.03
N ILE A 382 9.03 -13.56 34.10
CA ILE A 382 8.92 -12.11 34.06
C ILE A 382 10.08 -11.53 34.81
N PRO A 383 10.98 -10.77 34.15
CA PRO A 383 12.01 -10.04 34.79
C PRO A 383 11.41 -8.88 35.60
N PRO A 384 12.08 -8.42 36.68
CA PRO A 384 11.67 -7.25 37.42
C PRO A 384 11.66 -6.02 36.50
N THR A 385 10.54 -5.28 36.46
CA THR A 385 10.41 -4.09 35.61
C THR A 385 9.76 -2.95 36.39
N SER A 386 10.23 -1.73 36.17
CA SER A 386 9.62 -0.51 36.70
C SER A 386 8.74 0.22 35.71
N SER A 387 8.56 -0.33 34.48
CA SER A 387 7.77 0.26 33.43
C SER A 387 6.36 -0.40 33.36
N ASP A 388 5.40 0.31 32.81
CA ASP A 388 4.05 -0.19 32.55
C ASP A 388 4.01 -1.28 31.45
N ARG A 389 5.17 -1.57 30.85
CA ARG A 389 5.38 -2.66 29.89
C ARG A 389 6.00 -3.85 30.59
N ILE A 390 5.39 -5.00 30.41
CA ILE A 390 5.84 -6.27 30.98
C ILE A 390 6.38 -7.14 29.85
N ASP A 391 7.62 -7.54 29.96
CA ASP A 391 8.23 -8.49 29.03
C ASP A 391 8.11 -9.89 29.63
N VAL A 392 7.35 -10.76 28.98
CA VAL A 392 7.13 -12.16 29.37
C VAL A 392 8.00 -13.05 28.52
N ASN A 393 8.98 -13.71 29.12
CA ASN A 393 9.78 -14.72 28.46
C ASN A 393 9.06 -16.07 28.54
N VAL A 394 8.77 -16.66 27.41
CA VAL A 394 8.11 -17.96 27.29
C VAL A 394 9.12 -18.96 26.78
N THR A 395 9.29 -20.07 27.50
CA THR A 395 10.13 -21.19 27.10
C THR A 395 9.27 -22.44 27.03
N ILE A 396 9.22 -23.07 25.86
CA ILE A 396 8.52 -24.34 25.63
C ILE A 396 9.54 -25.45 25.48
N ARG A 397 9.44 -26.46 26.34
CA ARG A 397 10.25 -27.68 26.27
C ARG A 397 9.36 -28.87 25.96
N ARG A 398 9.88 -29.80 25.20
CA ARG A 398 9.27 -31.12 24.97
C ARG A 398 10.29 -32.19 25.31
N ASP A 399 9.90 -33.09 26.20
CA ASP A 399 10.81 -34.14 26.69
C ASP A 399 12.16 -33.62 27.20
N GLY A 400 12.13 -32.45 27.88
CA GLY A 400 13.31 -31.76 28.43
C GLY A 400 14.12 -30.93 27.44
N LEU A 401 13.84 -31.01 26.14
CA LEU A 401 14.52 -30.22 25.12
C LEU A 401 13.76 -28.91 24.80
N VAL A 402 14.47 -27.79 24.72
CA VAL A 402 13.86 -26.50 24.33
C VAL A 402 13.45 -26.55 22.85
N VAL A 403 12.15 -26.48 22.60
CA VAL A 403 11.57 -26.51 21.26
C VAL A 403 11.30 -25.10 20.74
N GLN A 404 10.93 -24.17 21.65
CA GLN A 404 10.59 -22.80 21.26
C GLN A 404 10.85 -21.85 22.43
N THR A 405 11.36 -20.66 22.11
CA THR A 405 11.45 -19.52 23.04
C THR A 405 10.83 -18.30 22.39
N ALA A 406 10.13 -17.48 23.18
CA ALA A 406 9.57 -16.21 22.73
C ALA A 406 9.62 -15.18 23.87
N THR A 407 9.84 -13.90 23.54
CA THR A 407 9.62 -12.80 24.47
C THR A 407 8.43 -12.01 23.98
N ILE A 408 7.39 -11.91 24.81
CA ILE A 408 6.15 -11.22 24.50
C ILE A 408 6.07 -9.99 25.39
N ALA A 409 6.02 -8.82 24.77
CA ALA A 409 5.85 -7.57 25.48
C ALA A 409 4.36 -7.21 25.52
N ILE A 410 3.82 -7.06 26.71
CA ILE A 410 2.41 -6.76 26.95
C ILE A 410 2.24 -5.52 27.81
N ARG A 411 1.13 -4.82 27.61
CA ARG A 411 0.64 -3.83 28.56
C ARG A 411 -0.66 -4.38 29.15
N PRO A 412 -0.73 -4.55 30.46
CA PRO A 412 -1.96 -5.00 31.10
C PRO A 412 -3.07 -3.99 30.86
N ALA A 413 -4.28 -4.46 30.58
CA ALA A 413 -5.47 -3.63 30.59
C ALA A 413 -5.85 -3.36 32.05
N ASP A 414 -6.11 -2.10 32.43
CA ASP A 414 -6.63 -1.77 33.75
C ASP A 414 -8.06 -2.31 33.87
N VAL A 415 -8.31 -3.12 34.89
CA VAL A 415 -9.64 -3.52 35.28
C VAL A 415 -10.19 -2.41 36.18
N ALA A 416 -11.37 -1.87 35.84
CA ALA A 416 -11.99 -0.84 36.63
C ALA A 416 -12.15 -1.34 38.09
N ALA A 417 -11.65 -0.56 39.03
CA ALA A 417 -11.74 -0.89 40.45
C ALA A 417 -13.23 -1.05 40.83
N GLY A 418 -13.65 -2.29 41.13
CA GLY A 418 -15.03 -2.60 41.52
C GLY A 418 -15.72 -3.71 40.71
N GLN A 419 -15.13 -4.25 39.66
CA GLN A 419 -15.76 -5.31 38.88
C GLN A 419 -15.74 -6.68 39.59
N TYR A 420 -14.67 -6.96 40.36
CA TYR A 420 -14.55 -8.16 41.16
C TYR A 420 -14.02 -7.80 42.57
N SER A 421 -14.69 -8.24 43.61
CA SER A 421 -14.37 -7.92 45.00
C SER A 421 -14.27 -9.15 45.91
N GLY A 422 -14.29 -10.34 45.32
CA GLY A 422 -14.24 -11.59 46.03
C GLY A 422 -12.85 -11.91 46.60
N ASP A 423 -12.81 -12.65 47.72
CA ASP A 423 -11.55 -13.15 48.29
C ASP A 423 -10.82 -14.03 47.27
N PRO A 424 -9.49 -13.93 47.18
CA PRO A 424 -8.71 -14.70 46.23
C PRO A 424 -8.70 -16.19 46.56
N ILE A 425 -8.98 -17.04 45.58
CA ILE A 425 -8.98 -18.50 45.72
C ILE A 425 -7.83 -19.13 44.90
N SER A 426 -7.35 -20.27 45.36
CA SER A 426 -6.44 -21.13 44.60
C SER A 426 -7.08 -22.51 44.51
N LEU A 427 -7.40 -22.95 43.31
CA LEU A 427 -8.07 -24.21 43.03
C LEU A 427 -7.51 -24.88 41.78
N SER A 428 -7.06 -26.11 41.91
CA SER A 428 -6.56 -26.91 40.81
C SER A 428 -7.31 -28.22 40.73
N LEU A 429 -8.14 -28.39 39.68
CA LEU A 429 -8.95 -29.57 39.45
C LEU A 429 -8.79 -30.03 38.00
N LYS A 430 -8.64 -31.34 37.78
CA LYS A 430 -8.51 -31.92 36.46
C LYS A 430 -9.70 -32.86 36.21
N ASP A 431 -10.39 -32.69 35.08
CA ASP A 431 -11.49 -33.52 34.61
C ASP A 431 -12.63 -33.66 35.63
N ALA A 432 -12.89 -32.58 36.41
CA ALA A 432 -13.87 -32.55 37.45
C ALA A 432 -15.30 -32.27 36.89
N ASP A 433 -16.33 -32.76 37.54
CA ASP A 433 -17.72 -32.45 37.18
C ASP A 433 -18.00 -30.97 37.40
N LEU A 434 -18.58 -30.29 36.40
CA LEU A 434 -18.88 -28.85 36.45
C LEU A 434 -19.78 -28.49 37.63
N ARG A 435 -20.74 -29.36 37.96
CA ARG A 435 -21.66 -29.14 39.11
C ARG A 435 -20.92 -29.19 40.45
N ASP A 436 -19.98 -30.13 40.58
CA ASP A 436 -19.17 -30.25 41.78
C ASP A 436 -18.26 -29.06 41.98
N VAL A 437 -17.69 -28.56 40.89
CA VAL A 437 -16.87 -27.35 40.93
C VAL A 437 -17.70 -26.12 41.29
N ILE A 438 -18.88 -25.96 40.70
CA ILE A 438 -19.83 -24.88 41.04
C ILE A 438 -20.25 -24.98 42.50
N GLY A 439 -20.55 -26.18 42.99
CA GLY A 439 -20.90 -26.43 44.42
C GLY A 439 -19.78 -26.10 45.40
N THR A 440 -18.50 -26.23 44.94
CA THR A 440 -17.33 -25.87 45.74
C THR A 440 -17.25 -24.34 45.97
N PHE A 441 -17.66 -23.54 45.00
CA PHE A 441 -17.75 -22.07 45.21
C PHE A 441 -18.79 -21.71 46.28
N GLY A 442 -19.94 -22.40 46.35
CA GLY A 442 -20.90 -22.22 47.44
C GLY A 442 -20.28 -22.43 48.80
N LYS A 443 -19.49 -23.52 48.97
CA LYS A 443 -18.79 -23.81 50.22
C LYS A 443 -17.71 -22.79 50.56
N LEU A 444 -16.98 -22.30 49.59
CA LEU A 444 -15.90 -21.31 49.78
C LEU A 444 -16.45 -19.92 50.10
N THR A 445 -17.55 -19.53 49.50
CA THR A 445 -18.10 -18.18 49.59
C THR A 445 -19.24 -18.02 50.60
N GLY A 446 -19.79 -19.12 51.10
CA GLY A 446 -20.94 -19.15 52.01
C GLY A 446 -22.27 -18.78 51.33
N PHE A 447 -22.34 -18.82 50.00
CA PHE A 447 -23.58 -18.74 49.24
C PHE A 447 -24.22 -20.12 49.10
N ASP A 448 -25.54 -20.17 49.10
CA ASP A 448 -26.28 -21.38 48.67
C ASP A 448 -26.30 -21.41 47.15
N VAL A 449 -25.89 -22.51 46.50
CA VAL A 449 -25.77 -22.60 45.04
C VAL A 449 -26.77 -23.64 44.50
N GLN A 450 -27.71 -23.18 43.72
CA GLN A 450 -28.70 -24.02 43.02
C GLN A 450 -28.32 -24.11 41.53
N VAL A 451 -28.08 -25.34 41.05
CA VAL A 451 -27.65 -25.61 39.70
C VAL A 451 -28.73 -26.33 38.92
N ASP A 452 -29.15 -25.75 37.80
CA ASP A 452 -30.16 -26.35 36.91
C ASP A 452 -29.72 -27.72 36.40
N GLY A 453 -30.70 -28.65 36.20
CA GLY A 453 -30.48 -29.99 35.68
C GLY A 453 -29.77 -30.03 34.30
N ALA A 454 -29.92 -28.99 33.49
CA ALA A 454 -29.31 -28.87 32.17
C ALA A 454 -27.81 -28.52 32.21
N VAL A 455 -27.27 -28.07 33.34
CA VAL A 455 -25.86 -27.75 33.53
C VAL A 455 -25.09 -29.04 33.78
N GLN A 456 -24.36 -29.52 32.76
CA GLN A 456 -23.53 -30.74 32.79
C GLN A 456 -22.27 -30.51 32.00
N GLY A 457 -21.19 -31.19 32.38
CA GLY A 457 -19.90 -31.12 31.68
C GLY A 457 -18.73 -31.45 32.61
N LYS A 458 -17.57 -31.66 32.02
CA LYS A 458 -16.31 -31.84 32.74
C LYS A 458 -15.40 -30.63 32.49
N VAL A 459 -14.75 -30.16 33.56
CA VAL A 459 -13.89 -28.98 33.50
C VAL A 459 -12.53 -29.27 34.13
N THR A 460 -11.54 -28.64 33.55
CA THR A 460 -10.17 -28.61 34.09
C THR A 460 -9.87 -27.16 34.43
N VAL A 461 -9.65 -26.84 35.69
CA VAL A 461 -9.39 -25.50 36.17
C VAL A 461 -8.11 -25.49 36.99
N ASN A 462 -7.35 -24.42 36.84
CA ASN A 462 -6.11 -24.19 37.60
C ASN A 462 -5.99 -22.70 37.92
N TRP A 463 -6.60 -22.29 39.01
CA TRP A 463 -6.56 -20.90 39.49
C TRP A 463 -5.59 -20.77 40.65
N HIS A 464 -4.78 -19.70 40.61
CA HIS A 464 -3.89 -19.34 41.70
C HIS A 464 -4.13 -17.87 42.08
N ASN A 465 -4.61 -17.65 43.30
CA ASN A 465 -4.83 -16.31 43.84
C ASN A 465 -5.73 -15.43 42.96
N VAL A 466 -6.82 -15.99 42.44
CA VAL A 466 -7.81 -15.31 41.58
C VAL A 466 -9.04 -14.97 42.46
N PRO A 467 -9.62 -13.74 42.34
CA PRO A 467 -10.88 -13.44 43.02
C PRO A 467 -11.96 -14.47 42.68
N TRP A 468 -12.68 -14.97 43.71
CA TRP A 468 -13.63 -16.07 43.48
C TRP A 468 -14.75 -15.71 42.51
N ASP A 469 -15.22 -14.48 42.51
CA ASP A 469 -16.26 -13.94 41.61
C ASP A 469 -15.76 -13.89 40.15
N GLU A 470 -14.52 -13.55 39.89
CA GLU A 470 -13.91 -13.65 38.59
C GLU A 470 -13.73 -15.10 38.13
N ALA A 471 -13.23 -15.97 39.01
CA ALA A 471 -13.06 -17.38 38.72
C ALA A 471 -14.40 -18.06 38.40
N PHE A 472 -15.44 -17.72 39.16
CA PHE A 472 -16.80 -18.23 39.01
C PHE A 472 -17.45 -17.77 37.71
N GLU A 473 -17.38 -16.48 37.38
CA GLU A 473 -17.87 -15.93 36.11
C GLU A 473 -17.17 -16.52 34.89
N SER A 474 -15.87 -16.64 34.95
CA SER A 474 -15.06 -17.26 33.91
C SER A 474 -15.48 -18.72 33.67
N LEU A 475 -15.60 -19.51 34.73
CA LEU A 475 -16.05 -20.89 34.67
C LEU A 475 -17.39 -21.03 33.95
N LEU A 476 -18.39 -20.22 34.38
CA LEU A 476 -19.73 -20.30 33.83
C LEU A 476 -19.76 -19.85 32.36
N ARG A 477 -19.08 -18.77 32.03
CA ARG A 477 -19.00 -18.25 30.66
C ARG A 477 -18.40 -19.24 29.70
N GLU A 478 -17.29 -19.91 30.07
CA GLU A 478 -16.61 -20.90 29.27
C GLU A 478 -17.47 -22.17 29.03
N ASN A 479 -18.35 -22.48 29.93
CA ASN A 479 -19.26 -23.63 29.83
C ASN A 479 -20.65 -23.29 29.32
N GLY A 480 -20.88 -22.08 28.79
CA GLY A 480 -22.16 -21.65 28.22
C GLY A 480 -23.27 -21.54 29.26
N CYS A 481 -22.90 -21.21 30.50
CA CYS A 481 -23.83 -21.01 31.62
C CYS A 481 -23.96 -19.55 31.99
N THR A 482 -25.04 -19.20 32.65
CA THR A 482 -25.29 -17.87 33.25
C THR A 482 -25.76 -18.03 34.68
N TYR A 483 -25.63 -16.98 35.49
CA TYR A 483 -26.08 -17.02 36.87
C TYR A 483 -26.85 -15.76 37.26
N ARG A 484 -27.66 -15.90 38.33
CA ARG A 484 -28.38 -14.83 38.96
C ARG A 484 -28.24 -14.99 40.49
N ILE A 485 -27.97 -13.90 41.20
CA ILE A 485 -27.87 -13.89 42.66
C ILE A 485 -29.14 -13.27 43.22
N GLU A 486 -29.81 -14.01 44.07
CA GLU A 486 -30.96 -13.52 44.83
C GLU A 486 -30.69 -13.72 46.33
N ARG A 487 -30.55 -12.58 47.06
CA ARG A 487 -30.17 -12.56 48.47
C ARG A 487 -28.87 -13.31 48.76
N LYS A 488 -28.92 -14.55 49.21
CA LYS A 488 -27.76 -15.38 49.55
C LYS A 488 -27.71 -16.68 48.73
N THR A 489 -28.49 -16.74 47.65
CA THR A 489 -28.55 -17.92 46.76
C THR A 489 -28.14 -17.53 45.35
N ILE A 490 -27.23 -18.32 44.75
CA ILE A 490 -26.79 -18.23 43.36
C ILE A 490 -27.54 -19.28 42.54
N TYR A 491 -28.28 -18.86 41.54
CA TYR A 491 -28.95 -19.73 40.59
C TYR A 491 -28.15 -19.83 39.33
N VAL A 492 -27.70 -21.04 38.94
CA VAL A 492 -26.92 -21.27 37.72
C VAL A 492 -27.78 -22.01 36.72
N THR A 493 -27.88 -21.46 35.49
CA THR A 493 -28.67 -22.03 34.39
C THR A 493 -27.83 -22.08 33.12
N LYS A 494 -28.17 -22.99 32.22
CA LYS A 494 -27.56 -23.02 30.88
C LYS A 494 -28.10 -21.88 30.04
N LYS A 495 -27.26 -21.23 29.28
CA LYS A 495 -27.59 -20.09 28.40
C LYS A 495 -28.32 -20.55 27.15
#